data_3cb6936346770cf44d719010248f8112
#
_entry.id   3cb6936346770cf44d719010248f8112
#
_cell.length_a   1.000
_cell.length_b   1.000
_cell.length_c   1.000
_cell.angle_alpha   90.00
_cell.angle_beta   90.00
_cell.angle_gamma   90.00
#
_symmetry.space_group_name_H-M   'P 1'
#
loop_
_entity.id
_entity.type
_entity.pdbx_description
1 polymer ?
#
loop_
_entity_poly.entity_id
_entity_poly.type
_entity_poly.pdbx_seq_one_letter_code
_entity_poly.pdbx_strand_id
1 'polypeptide(L)'
;RVVVAVPAHAYGAQRLLTLEAFQQAGFRVAAMLNEPSAAGFEYTHRKATTVSSRRTRVLVYDLGGGTFDTSLVDVVGTSHEVLASHGLGDLGGDDVDLLIATMVLNKAGIAEEDLSPVELDDLLDQCRDAKEHLTPQSRRVLIVLRGQDIVLPVVDLYQACSPLIERSLATMAPLVGRLDDGSPDLTDIAGVYLVGGASGLPLVPRLLRERFGRRVHRSPYPGASTAIGLAIAADRTSDYDLTDRLSRGFGVFREADGGHRLTFDAILSPESVQASPGGREGTVLTREYDAAHNIGWYRFVECADVDETGEPRGEIAPYQDIVFPFEAALRDVDDQELRTYSVERREHGPRIQEHYRIDEAGLVRVTITDLTDGYSRRYVLGQRTE
;
A
#
# COMPACT_ATOMS: atom_id res chain seq x y z
N ARG A 1 4.78 0.21 23.51
CA ARG A 1 5.31 0.63 22.22
C ARG A 1 4.95 -0.43 21.20
N VAL A 2 4.36 -0.02 20.09
CA VAL A 2 3.86 -0.91 19.02
C VAL A 2 4.42 -0.40 17.70
N VAL A 3 4.78 -1.29 16.81
CA VAL A 3 5.01 -1.01 15.40
C VAL A 3 3.82 -1.55 14.64
N VAL A 4 3.27 -0.78 13.71
CA VAL A 4 2.08 -1.13 12.93
C VAL A 4 2.43 -1.21 11.45
N ALA A 5 1.63 -1.91 10.66
CA ALA A 5 1.78 -1.93 9.22
C ALA A 5 0.49 -1.52 8.51
N VAL A 6 0.66 -1.07 7.29
CA VAL A 6 -0.40 -0.78 6.34
C VAL A 6 -0.01 -1.33 4.97
N PRO A 7 -0.97 -1.64 4.09
CA PRO A 7 -0.67 -2.02 2.72
C PRO A 7 0.26 -1.03 2.02
N ALA A 8 1.13 -1.50 1.13
CA ALA A 8 2.10 -0.64 0.43
C ALA A 8 1.42 0.51 -0.34
N HIS A 9 0.22 0.25 -0.87
CA HIS A 9 -0.59 1.21 -1.61
C HIS A 9 -1.60 1.98 -0.75
N ALA A 10 -1.52 1.88 0.58
CA ALA A 10 -2.42 2.62 1.47
C ALA A 10 -2.27 4.12 1.25
N TYR A 11 -3.40 4.79 1.04
CA TYR A 11 -3.47 6.26 0.99
C TYR A 11 -3.11 6.86 2.35
N GLY A 12 -2.63 8.10 2.36
CA GLY A 12 -2.30 8.81 3.59
C GLY A 12 -3.47 8.88 4.58
N ALA A 13 -4.71 9.01 4.09
CA ALA A 13 -5.89 8.94 4.93
C ALA A 13 -6.06 7.57 5.62
N GLN A 14 -5.78 6.48 4.93
CA GLN A 14 -5.82 5.12 5.52
C GLN A 14 -4.71 4.93 6.55
N ARG A 15 -3.50 5.44 6.26
CA ARG A 15 -2.37 5.45 7.21
C ARG A 15 -2.74 6.22 8.48
N LEU A 16 -3.31 7.41 8.33
CA LEU A 16 -3.74 8.23 9.46
C LEU A 16 -4.82 7.53 10.28
N LEU A 17 -5.88 7.00 9.64
CA LEU A 17 -6.95 6.28 10.33
C LEU A 17 -6.41 5.08 11.12
N THR A 18 -5.46 4.35 10.55
CA THR A 18 -4.80 3.23 11.25
C THR A 18 -4.04 3.74 12.47
N LEU A 19 -3.24 4.80 12.33
CA LEU A 19 -2.50 5.41 13.43
C LEU A 19 -3.42 5.88 14.55
N GLU A 20 -4.48 6.61 14.19
CA GLU A 20 -5.47 7.13 15.15
C GLU A 20 -6.22 6.01 15.87
N ALA A 21 -6.61 4.94 15.15
CA ALA A 21 -7.29 3.80 15.76
C ALA A 21 -6.42 3.13 16.85
N PHE A 22 -5.13 2.94 16.59
CA PHE A 22 -4.20 2.41 17.59
C PHE A 22 -3.99 3.38 18.75
N GLN A 23 -3.87 4.69 18.48
CA GLN A 23 -3.71 5.71 19.52
C GLN A 23 -4.95 5.83 20.42
N GLN A 24 -6.16 5.82 19.83
CA GLN A 24 -7.43 5.82 20.56
C GLN A 24 -7.61 4.56 21.42
N ALA A 25 -7.11 3.41 20.94
CA ALA A 25 -7.05 2.19 21.72
C ALA A 25 -5.99 2.19 22.84
N GLY A 26 -5.27 3.33 23.03
CA GLY A 26 -4.28 3.52 24.09
C GLY A 26 -2.88 3.00 23.76
N PHE A 27 -2.62 2.60 22.51
CA PHE A 27 -1.30 2.16 22.10
C PHE A 27 -0.38 3.34 21.74
N ARG A 28 0.87 3.26 22.19
CA ARG A 28 1.92 4.17 21.73
C ARG A 28 2.59 3.59 20.47
N VAL A 29 2.17 4.07 19.32
CA VAL A 29 2.79 3.69 18.04
C VAL A 29 4.17 4.30 17.95
N ALA A 30 5.17 3.47 17.68
CA ALA A 30 6.56 3.86 17.59
C ALA A 30 7.02 4.05 16.15
N ALA A 31 6.44 3.30 15.22
CA ALA A 31 6.68 3.39 13.79
C ALA A 31 5.50 2.75 13.04
N MET A 32 5.33 3.16 11.78
CA MET A 32 4.41 2.57 10.83
C MET A 32 5.20 2.14 9.59
N LEU A 33 5.04 0.90 9.17
CA LEU A 33 5.74 0.30 8.05
C LEU A 33 4.76 -0.13 6.95
N ASN A 34 5.26 -0.40 5.76
CA ASN A 34 4.48 -1.12 4.76
C ASN A 34 4.50 -2.63 5.05
N GLU A 35 3.39 -3.32 4.81
CA GLU A 35 3.27 -4.77 5.04
C GLU A 35 4.36 -5.59 4.33
N PRO A 36 4.70 -5.33 3.04
CA PRO A 36 5.76 -6.07 2.37
C PRO A 36 7.16 -5.82 2.95
N SER A 37 7.41 -4.64 3.51
CA SER A 37 8.65 -4.36 4.20
C SER A 37 8.80 -5.21 5.45
N ALA A 38 7.73 -5.32 6.24
CA ALA A 38 7.70 -6.19 7.40
C ALA A 38 7.92 -7.67 7.01
N ALA A 39 7.26 -8.14 5.92
CA ALA A 39 7.49 -9.48 5.39
C ALA A 39 8.95 -9.70 4.94
N GLY A 40 9.58 -8.67 4.36
CA GLY A 40 11.00 -8.66 4.00
C GLY A 40 11.92 -8.91 5.21
N PHE A 41 11.62 -8.31 6.37
CA PHE A 41 12.37 -8.57 7.62
C PHE A 41 12.26 -10.02 8.07
N GLU A 42 11.07 -10.61 8.03
CA GLU A 42 10.93 -12.03 8.36
C GLU A 42 11.76 -12.90 7.39
N TYR A 43 11.71 -12.60 6.09
CA TYR A 43 12.49 -13.33 5.09
C TYR A 43 13.99 -13.32 5.41
N THR A 44 14.55 -12.15 5.57
CA THR A 44 16.00 -12.00 5.79
C THR A 44 16.45 -12.57 7.13
N HIS A 45 15.64 -12.44 8.16
CA HIS A 45 15.89 -13.08 9.44
C HIS A 45 15.99 -14.61 9.33
N ARG A 46 15.14 -15.22 8.50
CA ARG A 46 15.08 -16.68 8.31
C ARG A 46 15.99 -17.22 7.21
N LYS A 47 16.25 -16.43 6.20
CA LYS A 47 16.89 -16.83 4.93
C LYS A 47 18.10 -15.95 4.58
N ALA A 48 18.79 -15.41 5.58
CA ALA A 48 19.97 -14.54 5.38
C ALA A 48 20.99 -15.12 4.38
N THR A 49 21.17 -16.44 4.35
CA THR A 49 22.13 -17.11 3.46
C THR A 49 21.73 -17.07 1.97
N THR A 50 20.48 -16.73 1.63
CA THR A 50 20.05 -16.58 0.23
C THR A 50 20.41 -15.22 -0.36
N VAL A 51 20.58 -14.22 0.50
CA VAL A 51 21.00 -12.87 0.13
C VAL A 51 22.53 -12.84 0.01
N SER A 52 23.02 -12.24 -1.05
CA SER A 52 24.46 -12.12 -1.33
C SER A 52 24.74 -10.81 -2.08
N SER A 53 26.00 -10.41 -2.19
CA SER A 53 26.41 -9.20 -2.91
C SER A 53 25.97 -9.13 -4.39
N ARG A 54 25.58 -10.27 -4.97
CA ARG A 54 25.05 -10.36 -6.35
C ARG A 54 23.54 -10.50 -6.40
N ARG A 55 22.90 -10.82 -5.27
CA ARG A 55 21.46 -11.10 -5.16
C ARG A 55 20.99 -10.44 -3.90
N THR A 56 20.67 -9.16 -4.01
CA THR A 56 20.23 -8.32 -2.89
C THR A 56 18.70 -8.17 -2.85
N ARG A 57 18.01 -8.50 -3.95
CA ARG A 57 16.58 -8.21 -4.08
C ARG A 57 15.70 -9.39 -3.70
N VAL A 58 14.68 -9.11 -2.91
CA VAL A 58 13.64 -10.05 -2.50
C VAL A 58 12.31 -9.59 -3.05
N LEU A 59 11.62 -10.47 -3.76
CA LEU A 59 10.27 -10.24 -4.20
C LEU A 59 9.30 -10.75 -3.13
N VAL A 60 8.50 -9.88 -2.56
CA VAL A 60 7.43 -10.26 -1.65
C VAL A 60 6.15 -10.44 -2.45
N TYR A 61 5.49 -11.58 -2.27
CA TYR A 61 4.19 -11.93 -2.84
C TYR A 61 3.23 -12.14 -1.68
N ASP A 62 2.37 -11.17 -1.43
CA ASP A 62 1.40 -11.19 -0.34
C ASP A 62 -0.01 -11.38 -0.90
N LEU A 63 -0.59 -12.58 -0.70
CA LEU A 63 -1.95 -12.89 -1.07
C LEU A 63 -2.76 -13.05 0.22
N GLY A 64 -3.48 -11.98 0.56
CA GLY A 64 -4.33 -11.87 1.74
C GLY A 64 -5.74 -12.45 1.54
N GLY A 65 -6.66 -12.07 2.41
CA GLY A 65 -8.08 -12.43 2.31
C GLY A 65 -8.77 -11.73 1.13
N GLY A 66 -8.65 -10.41 1.05
CA GLY A 66 -9.33 -9.60 0.03
C GLY A 66 -8.39 -8.85 -0.91
N THR A 67 -7.07 -8.83 -0.66
CA THR A 67 -6.09 -8.07 -1.43
C THR A 67 -4.90 -8.90 -1.82
N PHE A 68 -4.26 -8.48 -2.91
CA PHE A 68 -2.96 -8.96 -3.35
C PHE A 68 -1.98 -7.80 -3.42
N ASP A 69 -0.85 -7.94 -2.77
CA ASP A 69 0.26 -6.99 -2.82
C ASP A 69 1.57 -7.69 -3.21
N THR A 70 2.39 -6.99 -3.97
CA THR A 70 3.72 -7.48 -4.33
C THR A 70 4.72 -6.32 -4.31
N SER A 71 5.91 -6.59 -3.79
CA SER A 71 6.94 -5.56 -3.63
C SER A 71 8.31 -6.12 -3.91
N LEU A 72 9.15 -5.27 -4.49
CA LEU A 72 10.58 -5.54 -4.66
C LEU A 72 11.33 -4.83 -3.53
N VAL A 73 11.99 -5.61 -2.68
CA VAL A 73 12.76 -5.11 -1.54
C VAL A 73 14.24 -5.34 -1.81
N ASP A 74 15.05 -4.28 -1.76
CA ASP A 74 16.52 -4.40 -1.78
C ASP A 74 17.04 -4.58 -0.35
N VAL A 75 17.99 -5.49 -0.19
CA VAL A 75 18.53 -5.90 1.11
C VAL A 75 20.04 -5.75 1.08
N VAL A 76 20.55 -4.80 1.85
CA VAL A 76 21.98 -4.56 2.01
C VAL A 76 22.35 -4.69 3.49
N GLY A 77 22.90 -5.82 3.87
CA GLY A 77 23.15 -6.11 5.29
C GLY A 77 21.85 -6.22 6.07
N THR A 78 21.63 -5.30 7.00
CA THR A 78 20.42 -5.19 7.81
C THR A 78 19.45 -4.10 7.31
N SER A 79 19.84 -3.34 6.29
CA SER A 79 19.00 -2.31 5.66
C SER A 79 18.11 -2.93 4.59
N HIS A 80 16.83 -2.54 4.62
CA HIS A 80 15.80 -3.00 3.69
C HIS A 80 15.13 -1.78 3.05
N GLU A 81 15.18 -1.70 1.73
CA GLU A 81 14.57 -0.62 0.98
C GLU A 81 13.52 -1.18 0.02
N VAL A 82 12.28 -0.72 0.10
CA VAL A 82 11.24 -1.04 -0.89
C VAL A 82 11.50 -0.22 -2.14
N LEU A 83 11.87 -0.89 -3.23
CA LEU A 83 12.18 -0.24 -4.49
C LEU A 83 10.92 0.09 -5.29
N ALA A 84 9.96 -0.82 -5.31
CA ALA A 84 8.69 -0.65 -5.99
C ALA A 84 7.64 -1.61 -5.41
N SER A 85 6.38 -1.24 -5.54
CA SER A 85 5.24 -2.06 -5.12
C SER A 85 4.10 -1.94 -6.12
N HIS A 86 3.36 -3.05 -6.29
CA HIS A 86 2.11 -3.11 -7.05
C HIS A 86 1.09 -3.93 -6.27
N GLY A 87 -0.20 -3.70 -6.49
CA GLY A 87 -1.25 -4.43 -5.80
C GLY A 87 -2.58 -4.45 -6.56
N LEU A 88 -3.47 -5.32 -6.08
CA LEU A 88 -4.86 -5.44 -6.52
C LEU A 88 -5.74 -5.43 -5.28
N GLY A 89 -6.65 -4.47 -5.18
CA GLY A 89 -7.59 -4.36 -4.06
C GLY A 89 -8.81 -5.26 -4.18
N ASP A 90 -8.91 -6.03 -5.27
CA ASP A 90 -10.02 -6.89 -5.64
C ASP A 90 -9.55 -8.33 -5.96
N LEU A 91 -8.50 -8.79 -5.31
CA LEU A 91 -7.96 -10.14 -5.49
C LEU A 91 -7.44 -10.70 -4.17
N GLY A 92 -8.06 -11.76 -3.67
CA GLY A 92 -7.66 -12.41 -2.43
C GLY A 92 -8.25 -13.81 -2.23
N GLY A 93 -8.15 -14.30 -1.02
CA GLY A 93 -8.71 -15.60 -0.64
C GLY A 93 -10.23 -15.67 -0.72
N ASP A 94 -10.91 -14.53 -0.52
CA ASP A 94 -12.37 -14.44 -0.56
C ASP A 94 -12.91 -14.67 -2.00
N ASP A 95 -12.15 -14.28 -3.03
CA ASP A 95 -12.50 -14.59 -4.43
C ASP A 95 -12.46 -16.10 -4.70
N VAL A 96 -11.54 -16.81 -4.06
CA VAL A 96 -11.48 -18.28 -4.15
C VAL A 96 -12.68 -18.91 -3.44
N ASP A 97 -13.13 -18.37 -2.30
CA ASP A 97 -14.31 -18.83 -1.58
C ASP A 97 -15.58 -18.65 -2.41
N LEU A 98 -15.75 -17.47 -3.02
CA LEU A 98 -16.84 -17.18 -3.96
C LEU A 98 -16.83 -18.12 -5.18
N LEU A 99 -15.64 -18.42 -5.70
CA LEU A 99 -15.49 -19.34 -6.82
C LEU A 99 -15.91 -20.76 -6.43
N ILE A 100 -15.50 -21.25 -5.23
CA ILE A 100 -15.93 -22.56 -4.72
C ILE A 100 -17.45 -22.57 -4.55
N ALA A 101 -18.01 -21.52 -3.94
CA ALA A 101 -19.47 -21.40 -3.74
C ALA A 101 -20.21 -21.46 -5.08
N THR A 102 -19.76 -20.71 -6.08
CA THR A 102 -20.32 -20.72 -7.43
C THR A 102 -20.27 -22.15 -8.06
N MET A 103 -19.16 -22.86 -7.89
CA MET A 103 -19.04 -24.24 -8.39
C MET A 103 -19.99 -25.21 -7.67
N VAL A 104 -20.18 -25.02 -6.36
CA VAL A 104 -21.11 -25.79 -5.54
C VAL A 104 -22.55 -25.55 -6.01
N LEU A 105 -22.96 -24.30 -6.13
CA LEU A 105 -24.30 -23.90 -6.58
C LEU A 105 -24.63 -24.44 -7.98
N ASN A 106 -23.70 -24.27 -8.93
CA ASN A 106 -23.85 -24.80 -10.26
C ASN A 106 -24.03 -26.33 -10.27
N LYS A 107 -23.28 -27.04 -9.44
CA LYS A 107 -23.36 -28.49 -9.35
C LYS A 107 -24.62 -28.97 -8.65
N ALA A 108 -25.12 -28.18 -7.67
CA ALA A 108 -26.39 -28.45 -6.99
C ALA A 108 -27.61 -28.08 -7.84
N GLY A 109 -27.43 -27.27 -8.89
CA GLY A 109 -28.55 -26.72 -9.70
C GLY A 109 -29.39 -25.71 -8.94
N ILE A 110 -28.78 -24.96 -8.00
CA ILE A 110 -29.42 -23.96 -7.14
C ILE A 110 -28.90 -22.57 -7.59
N ALA A 111 -29.80 -21.62 -7.77
CA ALA A 111 -29.42 -20.23 -8.02
C ALA A 111 -29.07 -19.54 -6.69
N GLU A 112 -28.13 -18.58 -6.73
CA GLU A 112 -27.72 -17.85 -5.52
C GLU A 112 -28.90 -17.11 -4.88
N GLU A 113 -29.80 -16.56 -5.71
CA GLU A 113 -31.01 -15.85 -5.26
C GLU A 113 -32.01 -16.75 -4.50
N ASP A 114 -31.89 -18.06 -4.64
CA ASP A 114 -32.71 -19.03 -3.92
C ASP A 114 -32.19 -19.34 -2.50
N LEU A 115 -31.00 -18.81 -2.14
CA LEU A 115 -30.43 -18.94 -0.80
C LEU A 115 -30.91 -17.80 0.11
N SER A 116 -31.23 -18.15 1.34
CA SER A 116 -31.34 -17.13 2.39
C SER A 116 -29.96 -16.58 2.74
N PRO A 117 -29.85 -15.35 3.30
CA PRO A 117 -28.56 -14.80 3.74
C PRO A 117 -27.79 -15.72 4.68
N VAL A 118 -28.49 -16.44 5.57
CA VAL A 118 -27.87 -17.39 6.51
C VAL A 118 -27.29 -18.61 5.77
N GLU A 119 -28.00 -19.13 4.77
CA GLU A 119 -27.50 -20.26 3.97
C GLU A 119 -26.28 -19.86 3.11
N LEU A 120 -26.26 -18.61 2.62
CA LEU A 120 -25.13 -18.09 1.86
C LEU A 120 -23.90 -17.91 2.75
N ASP A 121 -24.08 -17.33 3.95
CA ASP A 121 -22.99 -17.18 4.92
C ASP A 121 -22.42 -18.54 5.33
N ASP A 122 -23.26 -19.53 5.64
CA ASP A 122 -22.84 -20.89 5.99
C ASP A 122 -22.09 -21.57 4.81
N LEU A 123 -22.58 -21.38 3.57
CA LEU A 123 -21.90 -21.88 2.39
C LEU A 123 -20.50 -21.27 2.23
N LEU A 124 -20.36 -19.95 2.39
CA LEU A 124 -19.06 -19.25 2.26
C LEU A 124 -18.10 -19.66 3.37
N ASP A 125 -18.57 -19.85 4.60
CA ASP A 125 -17.74 -20.33 5.70
C ASP A 125 -17.25 -21.76 5.44
N GLN A 126 -18.10 -22.66 4.94
CA GLN A 126 -17.66 -24.01 4.53
C GLN A 126 -16.66 -23.97 3.38
N CYS A 127 -16.83 -23.06 2.40
CA CYS A 127 -15.90 -22.89 1.29
C CYS A 127 -14.53 -22.41 1.79
N ARG A 128 -14.50 -21.45 2.73
CA ARG A 128 -13.28 -20.96 3.37
C ARG A 128 -12.57 -22.07 4.11
N ASP A 129 -13.27 -22.78 4.98
CA ASP A 129 -12.71 -23.91 5.72
C ASP A 129 -12.13 -24.99 4.79
N ALA A 130 -12.86 -25.35 3.76
CA ALA A 130 -12.41 -26.31 2.78
C ALA A 130 -11.15 -25.86 2.02
N LYS A 131 -11.10 -24.58 1.62
CA LYS A 131 -9.93 -23.96 0.97
C LYS A 131 -8.69 -24.00 1.88
N GLU A 132 -8.84 -23.62 3.15
CA GLU A 132 -7.74 -23.55 4.12
C GLU A 132 -7.17 -24.92 4.48
N HIS A 133 -8.00 -25.98 4.40
CA HIS A 133 -7.58 -27.36 4.62
C HIS A 133 -7.01 -28.06 3.39
N LEU A 134 -6.93 -27.39 2.22
CA LEU A 134 -6.33 -27.96 1.04
C LEU A 134 -4.83 -28.20 1.22
N THR A 135 -4.40 -29.41 0.87
CA THR A 135 -3.01 -29.83 0.82
C THR A 135 -2.62 -30.21 -0.62
N PRO A 136 -1.32 -30.33 -0.95
CA PRO A 136 -0.90 -30.80 -2.27
C PRO A 136 -1.41 -32.21 -2.63
N GLN A 137 -1.85 -33.00 -1.65
CA GLN A 137 -2.40 -34.34 -1.81
C GLN A 137 -3.93 -34.37 -1.91
N SER A 138 -4.61 -33.27 -1.63
CA SER A 138 -6.07 -33.18 -1.71
C SER A 138 -6.55 -33.43 -3.14
N ARG A 139 -7.56 -34.26 -3.30
CA ARG A 139 -8.13 -34.62 -4.60
C ARG A 139 -9.55 -34.12 -4.79
N ARG A 140 -10.25 -33.84 -3.71
CA ARG A 140 -11.65 -33.40 -3.69
C ARG A 140 -11.91 -32.48 -2.52
N VAL A 141 -12.88 -31.60 -2.69
CA VAL A 141 -13.51 -30.74 -1.67
C VAL A 141 -14.92 -31.25 -1.47
N LEU A 142 -15.37 -31.34 -0.23
CA LEU A 142 -16.74 -31.71 0.15
C LEU A 142 -17.39 -30.49 0.82
N ILE A 143 -18.53 -30.07 0.31
CA ILE A 143 -19.37 -29.01 0.88
C ILE A 143 -20.79 -29.57 1.07
N VAL A 144 -21.42 -29.27 2.18
CA VAL A 144 -22.78 -29.70 2.44
C VAL A 144 -23.74 -28.54 2.24
N LEU A 145 -24.65 -28.68 1.27
CA LEU A 145 -25.66 -27.66 0.98
C LEU A 145 -27.06 -28.27 1.09
N ARG A 146 -27.90 -27.73 1.96
CA ARG A 146 -29.27 -28.24 2.22
C ARG A 146 -29.32 -29.74 2.49
N GLY A 147 -28.30 -30.25 3.21
CA GLY A 147 -28.20 -31.68 3.55
C GLY A 147 -27.71 -32.56 2.40
N GLN A 148 -27.28 -32.01 1.29
CA GLN A 148 -26.68 -32.72 0.16
C GLN A 148 -25.15 -32.56 0.16
N ASP A 149 -24.44 -33.68 -0.01
CA ASP A 149 -23.00 -33.72 -0.15
C ASP A 149 -22.60 -33.33 -1.57
N ILE A 150 -21.99 -32.16 -1.73
CA ILE A 150 -21.48 -31.68 -3.02
C ILE A 150 -19.97 -31.87 -3.04
N VAL A 151 -19.49 -32.75 -3.91
CA VAL A 151 -18.07 -33.07 -4.03
C VAL A 151 -17.49 -32.40 -5.27
N LEU A 152 -16.48 -31.54 -5.10
CA LEU A 152 -15.75 -30.89 -6.18
C LEU A 152 -14.36 -31.54 -6.34
N PRO A 153 -13.96 -31.96 -7.56
CA PRO A 153 -12.58 -32.36 -7.84
C PRO A 153 -11.63 -31.16 -7.68
N VAL A 154 -10.51 -31.33 -6.97
CA VAL A 154 -9.51 -30.25 -6.78
C VAL A 154 -8.88 -29.82 -8.10
N VAL A 155 -8.80 -30.71 -9.08
CA VAL A 155 -8.29 -30.36 -10.41
C VAL A 155 -9.17 -29.32 -11.11
N ASP A 156 -10.50 -29.45 -10.99
CA ASP A 156 -11.44 -28.50 -11.59
C ASP A 156 -11.40 -27.17 -10.84
N LEU A 157 -11.31 -27.21 -9.51
CA LEU A 157 -11.11 -26.02 -8.67
C LEU A 157 -9.82 -25.28 -9.06
N TYR A 158 -8.70 -25.98 -9.20
CA TYR A 158 -7.44 -25.35 -9.58
C TYR A 158 -7.48 -24.77 -10.98
N GLN A 159 -8.17 -25.41 -11.92
CA GLN A 159 -8.39 -24.87 -13.25
C GLN A 159 -9.19 -23.56 -13.20
N ALA A 160 -10.23 -23.52 -12.39
CA ALA A 160 -11.05 -22.34 -12.20
C ALA A 160 -10.30 -21.20 -11.46
N CYS A 161 -9.43 -21.52 -10.49
CA CYS A 161 -8.62 -20.54 -9.76
C CYS A 161 -7.41 -20.01 -10.55
N SER A 162 -6.93 -20.76 -11.57
CA SER A 162 -5.71 -20.35 -12.31
C SER A 162 -5.76 -18.93 -12.85
N PRO A 163 -6.86 -18.42 -13.43
CA PRO A 163 -6.92 -17.04 -13.90
C PRO A 163 -6.72 -15.99 -12.80
N LEU A 164 -7.16 -16.26 -11.56
CA LEU A 164 -6.95 -15.37 -10.41
C LEU A 164 -5.45 -15.27 -10.09
N ILE A 165 -4.77 -16.39 -10.04
CA ILE A 165 -3.33 -16.42 -9.77
C ILE A 165 -2.53 -15.81 -10.93
N GLU A 166 -2.94 -16.02 -12.17
CA GLU A 166 -2.30 -15.39 -13.34
C GLU A 166 -2.45 -13.85 -13.31
N ARG A 167 -3.58 -13.30 -12.81
CA ARG A 167 -3.72 -11.85 -12.57
C ARG A 167 -2.65 -11.34 -11.58
N SER A 168 -2.42 -12.04 -10.48
CA SER A 168 -1.39 -11.66 -9.51
C SER A 168 0.02 -11.72 -10.11
N LEU A 169 0.30 -12.73 -10.92
CA LEU A 169 1.58 -12.87 -11.64
C LEU A 169 1.78 -11.75 -12.67
N ALA A 170 0.73 -11.34 -13.36
CA ALA A 170 0.77 -10.21 -14.29
C ALA A 170 1.06 -8.88 -13.58
N THR A 171 0.46 -8.65 -12.41
CA THR A 171 0.70 -7.48 -11.56
C THR A 171 2.13 -7.45 -11.02
N MET A 172 2.72 -8.60 -10.73
CA MET A 172 4.10 -8.72 -10.26
C MET A 172 5.14 -8.56 -11.40
N ALA A 173 4.74 -8.80 -12.65
CA ALA A 173 5.67 -8.83 -13.78
C ALA A 173 6.52 -7.54 -13.97
N PRO A 174 6.00 -6.32 -13.75
CA PRO A 174 6.81 -5.09 -13.87
C PRO A 174 7.95 -4.95 -12.86
N LEU A 175 7.86 -5.65 -11.70
CA LEU A 175 8.89 -5.62 -10.67
C LEU A 175 10.12 -6.48 -11.03
N VAL A 176 10.02 -7.27 -12.07
CA VAL A 176 11.07 -8.20 -12.52
C VAL A 176 11.45 -7.84 -13.94
N GLY A 177 12.74 -7.63 -14.18
CA GLY A 177 13.27 -7.48 -15.55
C GLY A 177 12.95 -8.68 -16.43
N ARG A 178 13.12 -8.53 -17.74
CA ARG A 178 12.95 -9.61 -18.70
C ARG A 178 14.23 -9.87 -19.47
N LEU A 179 14.54 -11.12 -19.67
CA LEU A 179 15.59 -11.58 -20.59
C LEU A 179 15.10 -11.54 -22.04
N ASP A 180 16.01 -11.68 -22.99
CA ASP A 180 15.71 -11.64 -24.44
C ASP A 180 14.70 -12.71 -24.88
N ASP A 181 14.60 -13.83 -24.17
CA ASP A 181 13.63 -14.90 -24.41
C ASP A 181 12.26 -14.66 -23.76
N GLY A 182 12.07 -13.48 -23.11
CA GLY A 182 10.85 -13.10 -22.42
C GLY A 182 10.68 -13.70 -21.01
N SER A 183 11.61 -14.55 -20.56
CA SER A 183 11.60 -15.08 -19.19
C SER A 183 11.98 -14.01 -18.18
N PRO A 184 11.58 -14.17 -16.88
CA PRO A 184 11.95 -13.22 -15.83
C PRO A 184 13.46 -13.17 -15.65
N ASP A 185 14.02 -11.95 -15.58
CA ASP A 185 15.41 -11.76 -15.16
C ASP A 185 15.52 -11.88 -13.65
N LEU A 186 16.11 -12.97 -13.21
CA LEU A 186 16.28 -13.28 -11.79
C LEU A 186 17.74 -13.10 -11.34
N THR A 187 18.56 -12.41 -12.08
CA THR A 187 20.01 -12.33 -11.81
C THR A 187 20.32 -11.78 -10.43
N ASP A 188 19.61 -10.74 -9.99
CA ASP A 188 19.76 -10.05 -8.72
C ASP A 188 18.71 -10.44 -7.66
N ILE A 189 17.75 -11.32 -8.02
CA ILE A 189 16.70 -11.78 -7.12
C ILE A 189 17.23 -12.90 -6.21
N ALA A 190 17.27 -12.66 -4.91
CA ALA A 190 17.62 -13.64 -3.87
C ALA A 190 16.50 -14.66 -3.65
N GLY A 191 15.25 -14.21 -3.67
CA GLY A 191 14.09 -15.07 -3.50
C GLY A 191 12.77 -14.37 -3.80
N VAL A 192 11.74 -15.20 -4.02
CA VAL A 192 10.33 -14.81 -4.06
C VAL A 192 9.71 -15.34 -2.77
N TYR A 193 9.27 -14.45 -1.89
CA TYR A 193 8.75 -14.79 -0.57
C TYR A 193 7.24 -14.71 -0.52
N LEU A 194 6.59 -15.84 -0.28
CA LEU A 194 5.15 -15.98 -0.23
C LEU A 194 4.67 -15.77 1.20
N VAL A 195 3.82 -14.77 1.37
CA VAL A 195 3.15 -14.39 2.61
C VAL A 195 1.65 -14.19 2.34
N GLY A 196 0.88 -13.86 3.37
CA GLY A 196 -0.57 -13.80 3.29
C GLY A 196 -1.24 -15.18 3.40
N GLY A 197 -2.40 -15.23 4.05
CA GLY A 197 -3.10 -16.50 4.34
C GLY A 197 -3.44 -17.30 3.08
N ALA A 198 -3.95 -16.63 2.04
CA ALA A 198 -4.36 -17.28 0.80
C ALA A 198 -3.17 -17.78 -0.05
N SER A 199 -1.95 -17.31 0.18
CA SER A 199 -0.74 -17.90 -0.42
C SER A 199 -0.51 -19.35 0.01
N GLY A 200 -1.26 -19.78 1.04
CA GLY A 200 -1.34 -21.16 1.52
C GLY A 200 -1.98 -22.13 0.54
N LEU A 201 -2.83 -21.66 -0.36
CA LEU A 201 -3.45 -22.49 -1.39
C LEU A 201 -2.36 -23.19 -2.21
N PRO A 202 -2.34 -24.55 -2.30
CA PRO A 202 -1.23 -25.28 -2.95
C PRO A 202 -1.00 -24.92 -4.42
N LEU A 203 -2.01 -24.37 -5.09
CA LEU A 203 -1.92 -23.88 -6.47
C LEU A 203 -0.92 -22.71 -6.57
N VAL A 204 -0.93 -21.79 -5.61
CA VAL A 204 -0.10 -20.57 -5.62
C VAL A 204 1.40 -20.91 -5.68
N PRO A 205 1.99 -21.62 -4.72
CA PRO A 205 3.42 -21.94 -4.79
C PRO A 205 3.76 -22.85 -5.98
N ARG A 206 2.80 -23.61 -6.53
CA ARG A 206 3.02 -24.42 -7.73
C ARG A 206 3.25 -23.53 -8.95
N LEU A 207 2.31 -22.60 -9.25
CA LEU A 207 2.41 -21.70 -10.40
C LEU A 207 3.61 -20.75 -10.30
N LEU A 208 3.90 -20.25 -9.09
CA LEU A 208 5.09 -19.43 -8.90
C LEU A 208 6.38 -20.21 -9.15
N ARG A 209 6.47 -21.47 -8.69
CA ARG A 209 7.66 -22.31 -8.97
C ARG A 209 7.84 -22.66 -10.43
N GLU A 210 6.78 -22.81 -11.19
CA GLU A 210 6.83 -22.98 -12.63
C GLU A 210 7.51 -21.78 -13.32
N ARG A 211 7.30 -20.55 -12.79
CA ARG A 211 7.83 -19.31 -13.34
C ARG A 211 9.19 -18.88 -12.74
N PHE A 212 9.39 -19.04 -11.43
CA PHE A 212 10.55 -18.56 -10.68
C PHE A 212 11.46 -19.68 -10.14
N GLY A 213 11.10 -20.91 -10.38
CA GLY A 213 11.90 -22.08 -10.01
C GLY A 213 12.10 -22.23 -8.50
N ARG A 214 13.34 -22.58 -8.11
CA ARG A 214 13.70 -22.88 -6.72
C ARG A 214 13.80 -21.65 -5.81
N ARG A 215 13.65 -20.45 -6.35
CA ARG A 215 13.71 -19.20 -5.59
C ARG A 215 12.42 -18.88 -4.83
N VAL A 216 11.37 -19.69 -5.04
CA VAL A 216 10.09 -19.52 -4.35
C VAL A 216 10.18 -20.13 -2.95
N HIS A 217 10.09 -19.27 -1.95
CA HIS A 217 10.10 -19.61 -0.54
C HIS A 217 8.77 -19.20 0.08
N ARG A 218 8.20 -20.05 0.90
CA ARG A 218 6.97 -19.74 1.65
C ARG A 218 7.32 -19.47 3.11
N SER A 219 6.69 -18.45 3.70
CA SER A 219 6.74 -18.27 5.15
C SER A 219 6.18 -19.52 5.85
N PRO A 220 6.77 -19.98 6.94
CA PRO A 220 6.16 -21.03 7.77
C PRO A 220 4.88 -20.55 8.46
N TYR A 221 4.67 -19.24 8.56
CA TYR A 221 3.50 -18.60 9.15
C TYR A 221 2.96 -17.51 8.23
N PRO A 222 2.44 -17.87 7.03
CA PRO A 222 2.14 -16.88 5.99
C PRO A 222 1.12 -15.82 6.44
N GLY A 223 0.11 -16.19 7.24
CA GLY A 223 -0.87 -15.25 7.79
C GLY A 223 -0.35 -14.40 8.97
N ALA A 224 0.88 -14.65 9.46
CA ALA A 224 1.49 -13.90 10.56
C ALA A 224 2.83 -13.26 10.18
N SER A 225 3.27 -13.40 8.94
CA SER A 225 4.58 -12.92 8.46
C SER A 225 4.79 -11.43 8.74
N THR A 226 3.81 -10.61 8.41
CA THR A 226 3.82 -9.16 8.66
C THR A 226 3.99 -8.87 10.16
N ALA A 227 3.22 -9.54 11.03
CA ALA A 227 3.32 -9.34 12.48
C ALA A 227 4.68 -9.77 13.04
N ILE A 228 5.26 -10.85 12.50
CA ILE A 228 6.61 -11.32 12.89
C ILE A 228 7.65 -10.29 12.45
N GLY A 229 7.57 -9.78 11.21
CA GLY A 229 8.46 -8.74 10.71
C GLY A 229 8.38 -7.45 11.52
N LEU A 230 7.16 -7.03 11.91
CA LEU A 230 6.96 -5.88 12.80
C LEU A 230 7.58 -6.10 14.18
N ALA A 231 7.50 -7.32 14.72
CA ALA A 231 8.14 -7.65 15.99
C ALA A 231 9.67 -7.57 15.89
N ILE A 232 10.26 -8.02 14.77
CA ILE A 232 11.70 -7.87 14.49
C ILE A 232 12.07 -6.38 14.40
N ALA A 233 11.28 -5.56 13.68
CA ALA A 233 11.50 -4.13 13.57
C ALA A 233 11.32 -3.38 14.91
N ALA A 234 10.47 -3.88 15.79
CA ALA A 234 10.24 -3.32 17.12
C ALA A 234 11.36 -3.64 18.11
N ASP A 235 12.15 -4.66 17.85
CA ASP A 235 13.25 -5.07 18.72
C ASP A 235 14.43 -4.11 18.56
N ARG A 236 14.75 -3.39 19.65
CA ARG A 236 15.86 -2.43 19.69
C ARG A 236 17.24 -3.09 19.70
N THR A 237 17.30 -4.38 19.93
CA THR A 237 18.55 -5.15 19.89
C THR A 237 18.84 -5.68 18.50
N SER A 238 17.86 -5.62 17.60
CA SER A 238 18.05 -5.93 16.19
C SER A 238 18.71 -4.72 15.50
N ASP A 239 19.79 -4.95 14.76
CA ASP A 239 20.49 -3.93 13.97
C ASP A 239 19.75 -3.63 12.64
N TYR A 240 18.48 -4.04 12.52
CA TYR A 240 17.70 -3.81 11.30
C TYR A 240 17.31 -2.35 11.18
N ASP A 241 17.66 -1.76 10.05
CA ASP A 241 17.26 -0.41 9.63
C ASP A 241 16.32 -0.54 8.42
N LEU A 242 15.18 0.11 8.51
CA LEU A 242 14.20 0.12 7.44
C LEU A 242 14.13 1.49 6.82
N THR A 243 14.46 1.54 5.55
CA THR A 243 14.23 2.71 4.70
C THR A 243 13.03 2.41 3.81
N ASP A 244 11.90 3.03 4.10
CA ASP A 244 10.67 2.82 3.33
C ASP A 244 10.46 3.97 2.35
N ARG A 245 10.20 3.68 1.07
CA ARG A 245 9.86 4.68 0.07
C ARG A 245 8.35 4.94 0.09
N LEU A 246 7.96 6.18 -0.15
CA LEU A 246 6.57 6.48 -0.46
C LEU A 246 6.17 5.70 -1.72
N SER A 247 5.12 4.89 -1.60
CA SER A 247 4.61 4.07 -2.69
C SER A 247 3.71 4.85 -3.67
N ARG A 248 3.39 6.11 -3.36
CA ARG A 248 2.50 6.98 -4.15
C ARG A 248 3.10 8.37 -4.33
N GLY A 249 2.79 8.99 -5.46
CA GLY A 249 3.06 10.40 -5.69
C GLY A 249 2.10 11.27 -4.87
N PHE A 250 2.60 12.39 -4.37
CA PHE A 250 1.82 13.37 -3.61
C PHE A 250 2.11 14.76 -4.14
N GLY A 251 1.08 15.56 -4.34
CA GLY A 251 1.24 16.91 -4.85
C GLY A 251 0.00 17.79 -4.72
N VAL A 252 0.08 18.96 -5.29
CA VAL A 252 -0.97 19.98 -5.25
C VAL A 252 -1.14 20.60 -6.62
N PHE A 253 -2.38 20.87 -7.02
CA PHE A 253 -2.66 21.65 -8.23
C PHE A 253 -2.48 23.14 -7.95
N ARG A 254 -1.69 23.81 -8.78
CA ARG A 254 -1.39 25.23 -8.70
C ARG A 254 -1.81 25.98 -9.95
N GLU A 255 -2.19 27.21 -9.76
CA GLU A 255 -2.38 28.13 -10.89
C GLU A 255 -1.05 28.54 -11.51
N ALA A 256 -0.99 28.53 -12.83
CA ALA A 256 0.11 29.04 -13.62
C ALA A 256 -0.42 30.06 -14.66
N ASP A 257 0.48 30.83 -15.26
CA ASP A 257 0.19 31.79 -16.31
C ASP A 257 -0.94 32.77 -15.92
N GLY A 258 -0.90 33.27 -14.69
CA GLY A 258 -1.92 34.23 -14.21
C GLY A 258 -3.29 33.62 -13.99
N GLY A 259 -3.42 32.32 -13.75
CA GLY A 259 -4.67 31.60 -13.54
C GLY A 259 -5.29 31.01 -14.81
N HIS A 260 -4.58 31.15 -15.95
CA HIS A 260 -5.07 30.59 -17.22
C HIS A 260 -4.79 29.10 -17.38
N ARG A 261 -3.90 28.53 -16.54
CA ARG A 261 -3.54 27.12 -16.57
C ARG A 261 -3.43 26.58 -15.15
N LEU A 262 -3.80 25.31 -14.97
CA LEU A 262 -3.50 24.53 -13.78
C LEU A 262 -2.31 23.62 -14.10
N THR A 263 -1.36 23.54 -13.17
CA THR A 263 -0.22 22.63 -13.22
C THR A 263 -0.20 21.79 -11.95
N PHE A 264 0.30 20.58 -12.07
CA PHE A 264 0.56 19.74 -10.90
C PHE A 264 1.97 20.05 -10.38
N ASP A 265 2.06 20.46 -9.11
CA ASP A 265 3.34 20.55 -8.39
C ASP A 265 3.52 19.27 -7.60
N ALA A 266 4.35 18.38 -8.11
CA ALA A 266 4.73 17.15 -7.44
C ALA A 266 5.59 17.51 -6.22
N ILE A 267 5.01 17.37 -5.03
CA ILE A 267 5.71 17.63 -3.76
C ILE A 267 6.59 16.44 -3.42
N LEU A 268 6.06 15.24 -3.60
CA LEU A 268 6.76 13.99 -3.33
C LEU A 268 6.44 13.00 -4.47
N SER A 269 7.48 12.36 -4.98
CA SER A 269 7.33 11.22 -5.89
C SER A 269 8.03 10.00 -5.26
N PRO A 270 7.67 8.77 -5.67
CA PRO A 270 8.37 7.57 -5.24
C PRO A 270 9.88 7.62 -5.45
N GLU A 271 10.31 8.35 -6.48
CA GLU A 271 11.73 8.53 -6.82
C GLU A 271 12.42 9.64 -6.01
N SER A 272 11.69 10.68 -5.61
CA SER A 272 12.25 11.86 -4.93
C SER A 272 12.47 11.67 -3.44
N VAL A 273 11.84 10.68 -2.84
CA VAL A 273 11.99 10.37 -1.42
C VAL A 273 13.17 9.43 -1.21
N GLN A 274 14.37 9.97 -1.32
CA GLN A 274 15.54 9.31 -0.75
C GLN A 274 15.52 9.57 0.76
N ALA A 275 15.18 8.57 1.56
CA ALA A 275 15.46 8.65 2.98
C ALA A 275 16.98 8.76 3.14
N SER A 276 17.41 9.81 3.80
CA SER A 276 18.83 9.99 4.10
C SER A 276 19.32 8.82 4.96
N PRO A 277 20.35 8.07 4.57
CA PRO A 277 20.88 6.99 5.38
C PRO A 277 21.28 7.53 6.77
N GLY A 278 20.65 7.02 7.83
CA GLY A 278 20.94 7.40 9.21
C GLY A 278 20.27 8.67 9.74
N GLY A 279 19.34 9.29 9.00
CA GLY A 279 18.63 10.50 9.43
C GLY A 279 17.28 10.20 10.06
N ARG A 280 17.09 10.57 11.35
CA ARG A 280 15.77 10.61 12.03
C ARG A 280 14.88 11.77 11.54
N GLU A 281 15.36 12.55 10.58
CA GLU A 281 14.63 13.66 9.97
C GLU A 281 14.19 13.27 8.57
N GLY A 282 12.87 13.17 8.39
CA GLY A 282 12.25 12.83 7.09
C GLY A 282 12.59 13.84 6.00
N THR A 283 12.34 13.49 4.75
CA THR A 283 12.55 14.34 3.59
C THR A 283 11.88 15.70 3.78
N VAL A 284 12.65 16.76 3.55
CA VAL A 284 12.20 18.14 3.66
C VAL A 284 12.20 18.76 2.28
N LEU A 285 11.08 19.33 1.88
CA LEU A 285 10.94 20.09 0.65
C LEU A 285 10.39 21.47 0.98
N THR A 286 10.95 22.50 0.36
CA THR A 286 10.49 23.88 0.52
C THR A 286 10.03 24.44 -0.84
N ARG A 287 8.92 25.17 -0.83
CA ARG A 287 8.43 25.97 -1.95
C ARG A 287 8.28 27.42 -1.51
N GLU A 288 8.66 28.34 -2.36
CA GLU A 288 8.50 29.78 -2.11
C GLU A 288 7.88 30.46 -3.33
N TYR A 289 6.92 31.33 -3.11
CA TYR A 289 6.25 32.10 -4.16
C TYR A 289 5.55 33.33 -3.57
N ASP A 290 5.14 34.25 -4.45
CA ASP A 290 4.32 35.38 -4.07
C ASP A 290 2.84 35.02 -4.21
N ALA A 291 2.04 35.21 -3.17
CA ALA A 291 0.62 34.90 -3.17
C ALA A 291 -0.11 35.81 -4.19
N ALA A 292 -1.01 35.22 -4.97
CA ALA A 292 -1.80 35.93 -5.97
C ALA A 292 -3.26 36.18 -5.52
N HIS A 293 -3.64 35.78 -4.32
CA HIS A 293 -5.02 35.84 -3.81
C HIS A 293 -5.05 36.29 -2.35
N ASN A 294 -6.26 36.57 -1.87
CA ASN A 294 -6.53 36.86 -0.43
C ASN A 294 -6.46 35.59 0.45
N ILE A 295 -6.82 34.44 -0.11
CA ILE A 295 -6.84 33.13 0.55
C ILE A 295 -6.15 32.10 -0.37
N GLY A 296 -5.27 31.29 0.18
CA GLY A 296 -4.73 30.11 -0.44
C GLY A 296 -5.63 28.90 -0.19
N TRP A 297 -6.09 28.27 -1.26
CA TRP A 297 -6.86 27.03 -1.17
C TRP A 297 -6.03 25.91 -1.80
N TYR A 298 -5.42 25.10 -0.94
CA TYR A 298 -4.55 24.01 -1.35
C TYR A 298 -5.33 22.71 -1.41
N ARG A 299 -5.42 22.15 -2.61
CA ARG A 299 -6.08 20.86 -2.87
C ARG A 299 -5.01 19.82 -3.13
N PHE A 300 -4.64 19.12 -2.06
CA PHE A 300 -3.66 18.06 -2.13
C PHE A 300 -4.29 16.79 -2.68
N VAL A 301 -3.51 16.09 -3.48
CA VAL A 301 -3.91 14.81 -4.07
C VAL A 301 -2.78 13.80 -3.96
N GLU A 302 -3.15 12.54 -3.91
CA GLU A 302 -2.25 11.40 -4.13
C GLU A 302 -2.51 10.82 -5.51
N CYS A 303 -1.44 10.35 -6.17
CA CYS A 303 -1.52 9.65 -7.45
C CYS A 303 -0.72 8.36 -7.40
N ALA A 304 -1.02 7.44 -8.32
CA ALA A 304 -0.32 6.17 -8.37
C ALA A 304 1.17 6.36 -8.69
N ASP A 305 1.48 7.33 -9.56
CA ASP A 305 2.84 7.65 -10.00
C ASP A 305 2.92 9.09 -10.47
N VAL A 306 4.14 9.61 -10.65
CA VAL A 306 4.44 10.91 -11.25
C VAL A 306 5.42 10.66 -12.39
N ASP A 307 5.09 11.12 -13.59
CA ASP A 307 5.95 10.92 -14.74
C ASP A 307 7.19 11.85 -14.75
N GLU A 308 8.09 11.64 -15.73
CA GLU A 308 9.31 12.42 -15.90
C GLU A 308 9.06 13.93 -16.12
N THR A 309 7.84 14.31 -16.52
CA THR A 309 7.43 15.72 -16.70
C THR A 309 6.84 16.33 -15.43
N GLY A 310 6.67 15.53 -14.36
CA GLY A 310 6.06 15.96 -13.11
C GLY A 310 4.53 15.87 -13.11
N GLU A 311 3.92 15.27 -14.12
CA GLU A 311 2.45 15.12 -14.19
C GLU A 311 1.98 13.83 -13.51
N PRO A 312 0.83 13.85 -12.83
CA PRO A 312 0.32 12.70 -12.11
C PRO A 312 -0.18 11.63 -13.09
N ARG A 313 0.14 10.38 -12.80
CA ARG A 313 -0.23 9.19 -13.58
C ARG A 313 -1.08 8.22 -12.77
N GLY A 314 -1.94 7.49 -13.48
CA GLY A 314 -2.81 6.48 -12.89
C GLY A 314 -3.98 7.08 -12.10
N GLU A 315 -4.39 6.39 -11.04
CA GLU A 315 -5.47 6.85 -10.18
C GLU A 315 -5.04 8.07 -9.37
N ILE A 316 -5.87 9.12 -9.39
CA ILE A 316 -5.70 10.34 -8.61
C ILE A 316 -6.79 10.37 -7.54
N ALA A 317 -6.39 10.41 -6.29
CA ALA A 317 -7.31 10.51 -5.16
C ALA A 317 -7.16 11.85 -4.43
N PRO A 318 -8.26 12.54 -4.12
CA PRO A 318 -8.22 13.68 -3.21
C PRO A 318 -7.64 13.24 -1.85
N TYR A 319 -6.68 14.02 -1.35
CA TYR A 319 -6.04 13.74 -0.08
C TYR A 319 -6.60 14.63 1.03
N GLN A 320 -6.42 15.92 0.87
CA GLN A 320 -6.96 16.93 1.79
C GLN A 320 -6.98 18.32 1.16
N ASP A 321 -7.98 19.12 1.55
CA ASP A 321 -8.04 20.55 1.27
C ASP A 321 -7.68 21.32 2.54
N ILE A 322 -6.77 22.28 2.43
CA ILE A 322 -6.51 23.26 3.49
C ILE A 322 -6.68 24.67 2.96
N VAL A 323 -7.01 25.58 3.85
CA VAL A 323 -7.12 27.00 3.57
C VAL A 323 -6.13 27.78 4.42
N PHE A 324 -5.46 28.75 3.80
CA PHE A 324 -4.51 29.63 4.50
C PHE A 324 -4.83 31.10 4.16
N PRO A 325 -5.05 31.96 5.17
CA PRO A 325 -5.32 33.38 4.94
C PRO A 325 -4.03 34.12 4.56
N PHE A 326 -3.94 34.60 3.32
CA PHE A 326 -2.84 35.46 2.89
C PHE A 326 -3.05 36.90 3.37
N GLU A 327 -4.29 37.36 3.53
CA GLU A 327 -4.59 38.66 4.10
C GLU A 327 -4.58 38.61 5.63
N ALA A 328 -3.88 39.56 6.25
CA ALA A 328 -3.77 39.65 7.72
C ALA A 328 -5.13 39.80 8.41
N ALA A 329 -6.09 40.48 7.79
CA ALA A 329 -7.43 40.65 8.34
C ALA A 329 -8.25 39.35 8.44
N LEU A 330 -7.85 38.29 7.74
CA LEU A 330 -8.54 36.99 7.72
C LEU A 330 -7.90 35.95 8.67
N ARG A 331 -6.85 36.31 9.41
CA ARG A 331 -6.06 35.33 10.20
C ARG A 331 -6.76 34.84 11.46
N ASP A 332 -7.68 35.63 11.97
CA ASP A 332 -8.48 35.29 13.17
C ASP A 332 -9.78 34.55 12.80
N VAL A 333 -10.06 34.38 11.52
CA VAL A 333 -11.19 33.60 11.00
C VAL A 333 -10.85 32.12 11.05
N ASP A 334 -11.79 31.29 11.51
CA ASP A 334 -11.60 29.84 11.51
C ASP A 334 -11.63 29.23 10.10
N ASP A 335 -11.10 28.04 9.96
CA ASP A 335 -10.94 27.40 8.65
C ASP A 335 -12.27 27.06 7.97
N GLN A 336 -13.34 26.78 8.73
CA GLN A 336 -14.66 26.50 8.16
C GLN A 336 -15.28 27.77 7.59
N GLU A 337 -15.17 28.86 8.33
CA GLU A 337 -15.64 30.17 7.88
C GLU A 337 -14.81 30.69 6.70
N LEU A 338 -13.47 30.54 6.71
CA LEU A 338 -12.59 30.90 5.58
C LEU A 338 -12.98 30.21 4.28
N ARG A 339 -13.49 28.97 4.34
CA ARG A 339 -13.98 28.23 3.16
C ARG A 339 -15.21 28.86 2.52
N THR A 340 -15.93 29.72 3.23
CA THR A 340 -17.11 30.42 2.70
C THR A 340 -16.78 31.76 2.04
N TYR A 341 -15.57 32.26 2.25
CA TYR A 341 -15.13 33.52 1.64
C TYR A 341 -14.82 33.34 0.14
N SER A 342 -15.11 34.40 -0.62
CA SER A 342 -14.72 34.45 -2.02
C SER A 342 -13.20 34.56 -2.14
N VAL A 343 -12.63 33.71 -2.99
CA VAL A 343 -11.20 33.81 -3.37
C VAL A 343 -11.07 34.94 -4.38
N GLU A 344 -10.36 36.00 -4.00
CA GLU A 344 -10.15 37.19 -4.82
C GLU A 344 -8.69 37.31 -5.20
N ARG A 345 -8.43 37.65 -6.46
CA ARG A 345 -7.09 37.88 -6.96
C ARG A 345 -6.54 39.22 -6.46
N ARG A 346 -5.24 39.25 -6.19
CA ARG A 346 -4.47 40.43 -5.77
C ARG A 346 -3.32 40.66 -6.73
N GLU A 347 -3.02 41.93 -7.01
CA GLU A 347 -1.84 42.28 -7.82
C GLU A 347 -0.53 42.03 -7.09
N HIS A 348 -0.53 42.24 -5.78
CA HIS A 348 0.60 42.01 -4.90
C HIS A 348 0.14 41.27 -3.65
N GLY A 349 0.72 40.17 -3.37
CA GLY A 349 0.49 39.37 -2.17
C GLY A 349 1.77 39.15 -1.37
N PRO A 350 1.66 38.56 -0.18
CA PRO A 350 2.82 38.26 0.65
C PRO A 350 3.70 37.17 0.03
N ARG A 351 4.98 37.15 0.42
CA ARG A 351 5.90 36.07 0.12
C ARG A 351 5.61 34.89 1.02
N ILE A 352 5.22 33.76 0.44
CA ILE A 352 4.84 32.56 1.13
C ILE A 352 5.93 31.51 1.01
N GLN A 353 6.17 30.81 2.13
CA GLN A 353 6.99 29.61 2.16
C GLN A 353 6.16 28.43 2.65
N GLU A 354 6.19 27.36 1.91
CA GLU A 354 5.66 26.05 2.31
C GLU A 354 6.82 25.12 2.65
N HIS A 355 6.79 24.53 3.82
CA HIS A 355 7.80 23.61 4.30
C HIS A 355 7.15 22.25 4.53
N TYR A 356 7.49 21.26 3.71
CA TYR A 356 6.96 19.91 3.75
C TYR A 356 7.92 18.96 4.44
N ARG A 357 7.38 18.11 5.30
CA ARG A 357 8.11 17.07 6.01
C ARG A 357 7.29 15.80 6.07
N ILE A 358 7.95 14.65 5.88
CA ILE A 358 7.37 13.34 6.16
C ILE A 358 7.85 12.91 7.54
N ASP A 359 6.92 12.53 8.39
CA ASP A 359 7.25 12.01 9.71
C ASP A 359 7.56 10.50 9.70
N GLU A 360 7.97 9.96 10.85
CA GLU A 360 8.31 8.54 11.01
C GLU A 360 7.13 7.57 10.74
N ALA A 361 5.91 8.08 10.72
CA ALA A 361 4.69 7.33 10.38
C ALA A 361 4.33 7.43 8.88
N GLY A 362 5.12 8.17 8.07
CA GLY A 362 4.84 8.39 6.66
C GLY A 362 3.75 9.43 6.39
N LEU A 363 3.39 10.25 7.41
CA LEU A 363 2.43 11.34 7.27
C LEU A 363 3.12 12.61 6.78
N VAL A 364 2.48 13.26 5.81
CA VAL A 364 2.97 14.53 5.28
C VAL A 364 2.53 15.68 6.21
N ARG A 365 3.49 16.46 6.66
CA ARG A 365 3.25 17.70 7.42
C ARG A 365 3.64 18.88 6.55
N VAL A 366 2.82 19.92 6.55
CA VAL A 366 3.16 21.17 5.90
C VAL A 366 3.08 22.33 6.90
N THR A 367 4.10 23.17 6.90
CA THR A 367 4.08 24.48 7.57
C THR A 367 4.05 25.54 6.49
N ILE A 368 3.00 26.35 6.47
CA ILE A 368 2.86 27.48 5.57
C ILE A 368 3.16 28.76 6.36
N THR A 369 4.08 29.56 5.85
CA THR A 369 4.58 30.77 6.51
C THR A 369 4.51 31.94 5.56
N ASP A 370 3.93 33.04 6.01
CA ASP A 370 4.08 34.36 5.40
C ASP A 370 5.44 34.92 5.83
N LEU A 371 6.37 35.02 4.90
CA LEU A 371 7.72 35.52 5.17
C LEU A 371 7.76 37.05 5.39
N THR A 372 6.67 37.76 5.11
CA THR A 372 6.59 39.20 5.27
C THR A 372 6.55 39.60 6.76
N ASP A 373 5.85 38.82 7.56
CA ASP A 373 5.65 39.11 8.99
C ASP A 373 5.82 37.90 9.93
N GLY A 374 6.09 36.71 9.37
CA GLY A 374 6.36 35.48 10.11
C GLY A 374 5.09 34.73 10.59
N TYR A 375 3.90 35.12 10.15
CA TYR A 375 2.69 34.38 10.47
C TYR A 375 2.76 32.96 9.85
N SER A 376 2.45 31.93 10.65
CA SER A 376 2.52 30.56 10.17
C SER A 376 1.43 29.66 10.74
N ARG A 377 0.99 28.70 9.93
CA ARG A 377 0.12 27.60 10.37
C ARG A 377 0.75 26.26 10.00
N ARG A 378 0.52 25.26 10.86
CA ARG A 378 0.94 23.87 10.64
C ARG A 378 -0.26 22.99 10.38
N TYR A 379 -0.13 22.14 9.38
CA TYR A 379 -1.15 21.16 9.04
C TYR A 379 -0.51 19.76 8.99
N VAL A 380 -1.25 18.78 9.53
CA VAL A 380 -0.96 17.37 9.30
C VAL A 380 -1.89 16.94 8.20
N LEU A 381 -1.35 16.62 7.04
CA LEU A 381 -2.17 16.25 5.90
C LEU A 381 -2.72 14.84 6.10
N GLY A 382 -4.01 14.66 5.74
CA GLY A 382 -4.75 13.42 5.97
C GLY A 382 -5.68 13.46 7.21
N GLN A 383 -5.62 14.47 8.06
CA GLN A 383 -6.59 14.65 9.14
C GLN A 383 -7.90 15.20 8.58
N ARG A 384 -9.03 14.57 8.93
CA ARG A 384 -10.32 15.23 8.75
C ARG A 384 -10.38 16.41 9.72
N THR A 385 -10.54 17.61 9.21
CA THR A 385 -11.08 18.71 10.01
C THR A 385 -12.52 18.35 10.37
N GLU A 386 -12.78 18.18 11.67
CA GLU A 386 -14.14 18.03 12.21
C GLU A 386 -15.03 19.21 11.86
#